data_09075ea5007745419b9c13f26e10b848
#
_entry.id   09075ea5007745419b9c13f26e10b848
#
_cell.length_a   1.000
_cell.length_b   1.000
_cell.length_c   1.000
_cell.angle_alpha   90.00
_cell.angle_beta   90.00
_cell.angle_gamma   90.00
#
_symmetry.space_group_name_H-M   'P 1'
#
loop_
_entity.id
_entity.type
_entity.pdbx_description
1 polymer ?
#
loop_
_entity_poly.entity_id
_entity_poly.type
_entity_poly.pdbx_seq_one_letter_code
_entity_poly.pdbx_strand_id
1 'polypeptide(L)'
;MLLAVGWLPMILMSASILRSYRDRAISVRSTEVQNQCKILSNQLLSYNYMEDPSTELIDGELAQLASLYDGRIIIIDQDFRVIKDTYGLIENKYVVSEEVIRCFKGETTNQLSEKRFIEMTVPVRAGDSNKVQGVLLVSVSTDSIWDNLEALTSNTW
;
A
#
# COMPACT_ATOMS: atom_id res chain seq x y z
N MET A 1 46.80 1.98 12.99
CA MET A 1 46.33 2.80 11.88
C MET A 1 45.93 2.01 10.64
N LEU A 2 46.72 1.02 10.22
CA LEU A 2 46.40 0.15 9.08
C LEU A 2 45.14 -0.68 9.27
N LEU A 3 44.79 -1.07 10.49
CA LEU A 3 43.57 -1.85 10.80
C LEU A 3 42.28 -1.02 10.66
N ALA A 4 42.30 0.25 11.01
CA ALA A 4 41.15 1.13 10.89
C ALA A 4 40.75 1.42 9.45
N VAL A 5 41.73 1.55 8.55
CA VAL A 5 41.50 1.81 7.13
C VAL A 5 40.92 0.59 6.41
N GLY A 6 41.27 -0.64 6.86
CA GLY A 6 40.72 -1.87 6.29
C GLY A 6 39.27 -2.16 6.71
N TRP A 7 38.85 -1.67 7.87
CA TRP A 7 37.48 -1.92 8.39
C TRP A 7 36.43 -0.93 7.85
N LEU A 8 36.85 0.29 7.54
CA LEU A 8 35.94 1.34 7.09
C LEU A 8 35.19 1.00 5.78
N PRO A 9 35.87 0.51 4.71
CA PRO A 9 35.17 0.09 3.48
C PRO A 9 34.20 -1.07 3.71
N MET A 10 34.53 -1.98 4.63
CA MET A 10 33.70 -3.14 4.93
C MET A 10 32.39 -2.74 5.62
N ILE A 11 32.44 -1.78 6.53
CA ILE A 11 31.26 -1.21 7.20
C ILE A 11 30.35 -0.49 6.20
N LEU A 12 30.95 0.33 5.34
CA LEU A 12 30.21 1.07 4.31
C LEU A 12 29.53 0.13 3.32
N MET A 13 30.19 -0.96 2.93
CA MET A 13 29.68 -1.97 2.03
C MET A 13 28.49 -2.72 2.65
N SER A 14 28.59 -3.09 3.92
CA SER A 14 27.51 -3.74 4.66
C SER A 14 26.27 -2.86 4.79
N ALA A 15 26.45 -1.58 5.09
CA ALA A 15 25.34 -0.62 5.19
C ALA A 15 24.66 -0.44 3.82
N SER A 16 25.42 -0.40 2.74
CA SER A 16 24.90 -0.28 1.38
C SER A 16 24.07 -1.51 0.99
N ILE A 17 24.53 -2.71 1.32
CA ILE A 17 23.79 -3.96 1.05
C ILE A 17 22.47 -4.00 1.80
N LEU A 18 22.45 -3.61 3.06
CA LEU A 18 21.22 -3.57 3.88
C LEU A 18 20.19 -2.57 3.36
N ARG A 19 20.64 -1.40 2.92
CA ARG A 19 19.75 -0.40 2.30
C ARG A 19 19.16 -0.94 1.00
N SER A 20 19.98 -1.53 0.16
CA SER A 20 19.57 -2.11 -1.12
C SER A 20 18.54 -3.24 -0.91
N TYR A 21 18.75 -4.09 0.08
CA TYR A 21 17.82 -5.17 0.44
C TYR A 21 16.47 -4.59 0.91
N ARG A 22 16.49 -3.60 1.79
CA ARG A 22 15.28 -2.93 2.30
C ARG A 22 14.48 -2.29 1.17
N ASP A 23 15.15 -1.52 0.31
CA ASP A 23 14.49 -0.81 -0.79
C ASP A 23 13.85 -1.79 -1.77
N ARG A 24 14.53 -2.90 -2.04
CA ARG A 24 14.00 -3.96 -2.89
C ARG A 24 12.79 -4.64 -2.26
N ALA A 25 12.85 -4.96 -0.95
CA ALA A 25 11.75 -5.60 -0.23
C ALA A 25 10.50 -4.71 -0.19
N ILE A 26 10.67 -3.41 0.03
CA ILE A 26 9.58 -2.42 0.01
C ILE A 26 9.00 -2.32 -1.40
N SER A 27 9.85 -2.25 -2.44
CA SER A 27 9.42 -2.15 -3.82
C SER A 27 8.63 -3.39 -4.25
N VAL A 28 9.07 -4.59 -3.90
CA VAL A 28 8.38 -5.84 -4.21
C VAL A 28 7.02 -5.89 -3.51
N ARG A 29 6.95 -5.55 -2.23
CA ARG A 29 5.70 -5.52 -1.48
C ARG A 29 4.73 -4.50 -2.06
N SER A 30 5.21 -3.32 -2.37
CA SER A 30 4.42 -2.24 -2.98
C SER A 30 3.81 -2.68 -4.31
N THR A 31 4.60 -3.29 -5.18
CA THR A 31 4.14 -3.80 -6.48
C THR A 31 3.10 -4.90 -6.30
N GLU A 32 3.33 -5.83 -5.38
CA GLU A 32 2.42 -6.92 -5.08
C GLU A 32 1.06 -6.41 -4.58
N VAL A 33 1.07 -5.50 -3.61
CA VAL A 33 -0.15 -4.88 -3.08
C VAL A 33 -0.88 -4.10 -4.16
N GLN A 34 -0.15 -3.34 -4.98
CA GLN A 34 -0.73 -2.58 -6.08
C GLN A 34 -1.43 -3.48 -7.10
N ASN A 35 -0.82 -4.62 -7.44
CA ASN A 35 -1.42 -5.60 -8.36
C ASN A 35 -2.68 -6.22 -7.77
N GLN A 36 -2.68 -6.58 -6.50
CA GLN A 36 -3.86 -7.09 -5.81
C GLN A 36 -4.98 -6.05 -5.74
N CYS A 37 -4.64 -4.80 -5.52
CA CYS A 37 -5.61 -3.70 -5.50
C CYS A 37 -6.21 -3.45 -6.89
N LYS A 38 -5.45 -3.63 -7.96
CA LYS A 38 -5.96 -3.55 -9.33
C LYS A 38 -6.98 -4.66 -9.61
N ILE A 39 -6.69 -5.88 -9.15
CA ILE A 39 -7.63 -7.02 -9.26
C ILE A 39 -8.91 -6.70 -8.47
N LEU A 40 -8.76 -6.21 -7.25
CA LEU A 40 -9.89 -5.81 -6.42
C LEU A 40 -10.71 -4.69 -7.08
N SER A 41 -10.06 -3.70 -7.66
CA SER A 41 -10.70 -2.62 -8.40
C SER A 41 -11.61 -3.16 -9.52
N ASN A 42 -11.12 -4.13 -10.30
CA ASN A 42 -11.90 -4.77 -11.36
C ASN A 42 -13.09 -5.54 -10.79
N GLN A 43 -12.93 -6.20 -9.66
CA GLN A 43 -14.02 -6.90 -8.97
C GLN A 43 -15.09 -5.95 -8.45
N LEU A 44 -14.69 -4.79 -7.91
CA LEU A 44 -15.61 -3.75 -7.46
C LEU A 44 -16.51 -3.28 -8.61
N LEU A 45 -15.94 -3.12 -9.79
CA LEU A 45 -16.70 -2.75 -10.98
C LEU A 45 -17.62 -3.88 -11.45
N SER A 46 -17.14 -5.13 -11.47
CA SER A 46 -17.92 -6.29 -11.92
C SER A 46 -19.14 -6.54 -11.05
N TYR A 47 -19.03 -6.33 -9.74
CA TYR A 47 -20.11 -6.53 -8.79
C TYR A 47 -20.92 -5.27 -8.50
N ASN A 48 -20.62 -4.17 -9.18
CA ASN A 48 -21.29 -2.88 -8.99
C ASN A 48 -21.23 -2.37 -7.55
N TYR A 49 -20.13 -2.67 -6.87
CA TYR A 49 -19.94 -2.37 -5.44
C TYR A 49 -19.99 -0.88 -5.15
N MET A 50 -19.53 -0.06 -6.09
CA MET A 50 -19.51 1.40 -5.92
C MET A 50 -20.92 2.00 -5.81
N GLU A 51 -21.92 1.36 -6.41
CA GLU A 51 -23.33 1.77 -6.32
C GLU A 51 -24.05 1.05 -5.19
N ASP A 52 -23.72 -0.22 -4.96
CA ASP A 52 -24.34 -1.05 -3.92
C ASP A 52 -23.27 -1.80 -3.13
N PRO A 53 -22.79 -1.26 -2.00
CA PRO A 53 -21.73 -1.85 -1.20
C PRO A 53 -22.20 -2.98 -0.28
N SER A 54 -23.26 -3.70 -0.63
CA SER A 54 -23.82 -4.77 0.20
C SER A 54 -23.27 -6.16 -0.12
N THR A 55 -22.32 -6.28 -1.05
CA THR A 55 -21.77 -7.55 -1.49
C THR A 55 -20.81 -8.16 -0.45
N GLU A 56 -21.24 -9.22 0.23
CA GLU A 56 -20.44 -9.90 1.25
C GLU A 56 -19.13 -10.48 0.70
N LEU A 57 -19.12 -10.93 -0.55
CA LEU A 57 -17.93 -11.47 -1.20
C LEU A 57 -16.80 -10.44 -1.25
N ILE A 58 -17.12 -9.21 -1.62
CA ILE A 58 -16.14 -8.12 -1.68
C ILE A 58 -15.67 -7.74 -0.28
N ASP A 59 -16.57 -7.68 0.69
CA ASP A 59 -16.21 -7.40 2.09
C ASP A 59 -15.24 -8.46 2.63
N GLY A 60 -15.46 -9.74 2.28
CA GLY A 60 -14.55 -10.82 2.64
C GLY A 60 -13.17 -10.68 2.01
N GLU A 61 -13.10 -10.31 0.73
CA GLU A 61 -11.83 -10.08 0.03
C GLU A 61 -11.07 -8.89 0.59
N LEU A 62 -11.76 -7.80 0.91
CA LEU A 62 -11.16 -6.63 1.55
C LEU A 62 -10.54 -6.99 2.90
N ALA A 63 -11.28 -7.71 3.72
CA ALA A 63 -10.79 -8.16 5.03
C ALA A 63 -9.57 -9.07 4.88
N GLN A 64 -9.60 -9.98 3.91
CA GLN A 64 -8.50 -10.90 3.64
C GLN A 64 -7.23 -10.17 3.19
N LEU A 65 -7.34 -9.23 2.26
CA LEU A 65 -6.20 -8.43 1.79
C LEU A 65 -5.63 -7.57 2.91
N ALA A 66 -6.49 -6.91 3.68
CA ALA A 66 -6.07 -6.09 4.80
C ALA A 66 -5.32 -6.91 5.85
N SER A 67 -5.80 -8.11 6.15
CA SER A 67 -5.16 -9.01 7.10
C SER A 67 -3.84 -9.56 6.57
N LEU A 68 -3.79 -9.97 5.28
CA LEU A 68 -2.61 -10.56 4.66
C LEU A 68 -1.41 -9.60 4.64
N TYR A 69 -1.65 -8.33 4.38
CA TYR A 69 -0.60 -7.32 4.28
C TYR A 69 -0.48 -6.43 5.53
N ASP A 70 -1.23 -6.76 6.59
CA ASP A 70 -1.30 -5.94 7.81
C ASP A 70 -1.55 -4.47 7.47
N GLY A 71 -2.62 -4.24 6.74
CA GLY A 71 -2.92 -2.96 6.15
C GLY A 71 -4.36 -2.52 6.34
N ARG A 72 -4.63 -1.33 5.81
CA ARG A 72 -5.95 -0.70 5.82
C ARG A 72 -6.33 -0.33 4.39
N ILE A 73 -7.56 -0.66 4.00
CA ILE A 73 -8.12 -0.32 2.70
C ILE A 73 -9.36 0.56 2.90
N ILE A 74 -9.35 1.71 2.24
CA ILE A 74 -10.46 2.66 2.26
C ILE A 74 -10.95 2.82 0.82
N ILE A 75 -12.26 2.67 0.61
CA ILE A 75 -12.88 2.87 -0.70
C ILE A 75 -13.63 4.21 -0.68
N ILE A 76 -13.29 5.09 -1.61
CA ILE A 76 -13.82 6.45 -1.71
C ILE A 76 -14.59 6.57 -3.03
N ASP A 77 -15.80 7.11 -2.97
CA ASP A 77 -16.64 7.32 -4.16
C ASP A 77 -16.32 8.65 -4.87
N GLN A 78 -17.04 8.95 -5.94
CA GLN A 78 -16.83 10.17 -6.75
C GLN A 78 -17.11 11.48 -5.98
N ASP A 79 -17.85 11.40 -4.90
CA ASP A 79 -18.16 12.55 -4.04
C ASP A 79 -17.18 12.71 -2.88
N PHE A 80 -16.05 11.98 -2.92
CA PHE A 80 -15.03 11.95 -1.86
C PHE A 80 -15.52 11.36 -0.55
N ARG A 81 -16.62 10.61 -0.59
CA ARG A 81 -17.19 9.95 0.57
C ARG A 81 -16.63 8.55 0.71
N VAL A 82 -16.28 8.17 1.93
CA VAL A 82 -15.83 6.82 2.27
C VAL A 82 -17.01 5.87 2.31
N ILE A 83 -17.07 4.92 1.40
CA ILE A 83 -18.11 3.89 1.35
C ILE A 83 -17.72 2.64 2.11
N LYS A 84 -16.42 2.39 2.29
CA LYS A 84 -15.89 1.25 3.05
C LYS A 84 -14.54 1.59 3.64
N ASP A 85 -14.33 1.18 4.89
CA ASP A 85 -13.06 1.27 5.60
C ASP A 85 -12.87 -0.04 6.36
N THR A 86 -11.80 -0.77 6.08
CA THR A 86 -11.52 -2.05 6.74
C THR A 86 -11.34 -1.92 8.26
N TYR A 87 -10.99 -0.72 8.74
CA TYR A 87 -10.94 -0.43 10.17
C TYR A 87 -12.27 0.06 10.74
N GLY A 88 -13.25 0.39 9.89
CA GLY A 88 -14.56 0.87 10.31
C GLY A 88 -14.58 2.22 11.02
N LEU A 89 -13.53 3.03 10.85
CA LEU A 89 -13.38 4.28 11.61
C LEU A 89 -13.98 5.50 10.94
N ILE A 90 -13.92 5.57 9.59
CA ILE A 90 -14.30 6.77 8.85
C ILE A 90 -15.37 6.53 7.78
N GLU A 91 -16.11 5.42 7.88
CA GLU A 91 -17.23 5.17 6.94
C GLU A 91 -18.22 6.32 6.96
N ASN A 92 -18.71 6.69 5.77
CA ASN A 92 -19.62 7.81 5.54
C ASN A 92 -19.03 9.20 5.79
N LYS A 93 -17.74 9.30 6.07
CA LYS A 93 -17.04 10.60 6.16
C LYS A 93 -16.43 10.96 4.82
N TYR A 94 -16.05 12.22 4.66
CA TYR A 94 -15.42 12.72 3.44
C TYR A 94 -13.91 12.77 3.60
N VAL A 95 -13.19 12.31 2.58
CA VAL A 95 -11.72 12.38 2.52
C VAL A 95 -11.34 13.17 1.28
N VAL A 96 -10.89 14.40 1.47
CA VAL A 96 -10.42 15.28 0.41
C VAL A 96 -8.93 15.54 0.65
N SER A 97 -8.08 14.76 0.02
CA SER A 97 -6.64 14.91 0.09
C SER A 97 -6.05 15.07 -1.31
N GLU A 98 -4.83 15.57 -1.39
CA GLU A 98 -4.14 15.75 -2.66
C GLU A 98 -3.99 14.44 -3.42
N GLU A 99 -3.64 13.36 -2.73
CA GLU A 99 -3.45 12.03 -3.31
C GLU A 99 -4.75 11.50 -3.92
N VAL A 100 -5.88 11.68 -3.22
CA VAL A 100 -7.20 11.26 -3.70
C VAL A 100 -7.62 12.08 -4.92
N ILE A 101 -7.41 13.40 -4.89
CA ILE A 101 -7.74 14.29 -6.01
C ILE A 101 -6.92 13.89 -7.25
N ARG A 102 -5.63 13.65 -7.10
CA ARG A 102 -4.76 13.19 -8.19
C ARG A 102 -5.22 11.84 -8.75
N CYS A 103 -5.62 10.93 -7.87
CA CYS A 103 -6.09 9.62 -8.29
C CYS A 103 -7.37 9.72 -9.13
N PHE A 104 -8.28 10.63 -8.81
CA PHE A 104 -9.46 10.89 -9.65
C PHE A 104 -9.11 11.47 -11.02
N LYS A 105 -7.93 12.07 -11.15
CA LYS A 105 -7.40 12.54 -12.44
C LYS A 105 -6.64 11.45 -13.21
N GLY A 106 -6.57 10.24 -12.66
CA GLY A 106 -5.88 9.09 -13.25
C GLY A 106 -4.44 8.91 -12.82
N GLU A 107 -3.93 9.72 -11.88
CA GLU A 107 -2.58 9.61 -11.35
C GLU A 107 -2.55 8.72 -10.12
N THR A 108 -1.67 7.72 -10.09
CA THR A 108 -1.45 6.89 -8.91
C THR A 108 -0.33 7.46 -8.06
N THR A 109 -0.46 7.33 -6.72
CA THR A 109 0.61 7.68 -5.80
C THR A 109 1.05 6.44 -5.05
N ASN A 110 2.34 6.40 -4.72
CA ASN A 110 2.94 5.33 -3.95
C ASN A 110 4.12 5.91 -3.19
N GLN A 111 4.02 5.99 -1.87
CA GLN A 111 5.05 6.59 -1.04
C GLN A 111 5.20 5.87 0.28
N LEU A 112 6.41 5.87 0.82
CA LEU A 112 6.71 5.35 2.14
C LEU A 112 6.49 6.47 3.17
N SER A 113 5.59 6.23 4.12
CA SER A 113 5.32 7.14 5.23
C SER A 113 6.44 7.07 6.28
N GLU A 114 6.66 8.16 7.02
CA GLU A 114 7.61 8.22 8.15
C GLU A 114 7.28 7.17 9.23
N LYS A 115 6.03 6.74 9.34
CA LYS A 115 5.57 5.73 10.30
C LYS A 115 5.75 4.29 9.81
N ARG A 116 6.57 4.07 8.80
CA ARG A 116 6.84 2.75 8.21
C ARG A 116 5.62 2.11 7.54
N PHE A 117 4.76 2.93 6.94
CA PHE A 117 3.65 2.44 6.10
C PHE A 117 3.91 2.78 4.63
N ILE A 118 3.55 1.85 3.77
CA ILE A 118 3.47 2.13 2.33
C ILE A 118 2.06 2.65 2.09
N GLU A 119 1.93 3.89 1.64
CA GLU A 119 0.65 4.50 1.29
C GLU A 119 0.53 4.57 -0.23
N MET A 120 -0.59 4.11 -0.77
CA MET A 120 -0.83 4.16 -2.20
C MET A 120 -2.29 4.44 -2.52
N THR A 121 -2.51 4.97 -3.72
CA THR A 121 -3.84 5.17 -4.27
C THR A 121 -3.96 4.37 -5.56
N VAL A 122 -5.11 3.73 -5.75
CA VAL A 122 -5.43 2.96 -6.96
C VAL A 122 -6.78 3.42 -7.47
N PRO A 123 -6.87 3.87 -8.74
CA PRO A 123 -8.16 4.31 -9.30
C PRO A 123 -9.04 3.12 -9.62
N VAL A 124 -10.33 3.25 -9.33
CA VAL A 124 -11.37 2.31 -9.74
C VAL A 124 -11.97 2.83 -11.04
N ARG A 125 -11.60 2.24 -12.16
CA ARG A 125 -12.08 2.63 -13.47
C ARG A 125 -12.31 1.40 -14.35
N ALA A 126 -13.32 1.47 -15.20
CA ALA A 126 -13.56 0.43 -16.20
C ALA A 126 -12.47 0.52 -17.27
N GLY A 127 -11.83 -0.62 -17.57
CA GLY A 127 -10.77 -0.86 -18.53
C GLY A 127 -10.27 0.33 -19.36
N ASP A 128 -10.93 0.59 -20.48
CA ASP A 128 -10.54 1.66 -21.42
C ASP A 128 -11.21 3.02 -21.12
N SER A 129 -12.01 3.10 -20.05
CA SER A 129 -12.67 4.34 -19.66
C SER A 129 -11.71 5.27 -18.93
N ASN A 130 -11.67 6.54 -19.34
CA ASN A 130 -10.90 7.56 -18.64
C ASN A 130 -11.60 8.07 -17.37
N LYS A 131 -12.83 7.61 -17.13
CA LYS A 131 -13.61 8.05 -15.97
C LYS A 131 -13.28 7.18 -14.76
N VAL A 132 -12.72 7.80 -13.73
CA VAL A 132 -12.46 7.16 -12.44
C VAL A 132 -13.75 7.19 -11.61
N GLN A 133 -14.25 6.02 -11.23
CA GLN A 133 -15.49 5.88 -10.46
C GLN A 133 -15.26 5.93 -8.95
N GLY A 134 -14.03 5.70 -8.52
CA GLY A 134 -13.68 5.74 -7.11
C GLY A 134 -12.18 5.56 -6.93
N VAL A 135 -11.76 5.61 -5.68
CA VAL A 135 -10.35 5.49 -5.29
C VAL A 135 -10.22 4.48 -4.17
N LEU A 136 -9.24 3.58 -4.31
CA LEU A 136 -8.75 2.76 -3.22
C LEU A 136 -7.58 3.48 -2.57
N LEU A 137 -7.73 3.84 -1.31
CA LEU A 137 -6.65 4.39 -0.50
C LEU A 137 -6.14 3.27 0.41
N VAL A 138 -4.88 2.88 0.22
CA VAL A 138 -4.31 1.70 0.85
C VAL A 138 -3.09 2.08 1.67
N SER A 139 -3.07 1.64 2.93
CA SER A 139 -1.91 1.74 3.81
C SER A 139 -1.49 0.35 4.24
N VAL A 140 -0.23 0.00 4.01
CA VAL A 140 0.32 -1.32 4.33
C VAL A 140 1.51 -1.17 5.25
N SER A 141 1.54 -1.95 6.33
CA SER A 141 2.65 -1.94 7.28
C SER A 141 3.91 -2.55 6.66
N THR A 142 5.06 -1.95 6.96
CA THR A 142 6.37 -2.49 6.61
C THR A 142 7.08 -3.12 7.82
N ASP A 143 6.40 -3.27 8.94
CA ASP A 143 7.00 -3.77 10.18
C ASP A 143 7.65 -5.15 10.00
N SER A 144 7.03 -6.06 9.23
CA SER A 144 7.59 -7.37 8.94
C SER A 144 8.93 -7.30 8.18
N ILE A 145 9.11 -6.28 7.33
CA ILE A 145 10.36 -6.06 6.60
C ILE A 145 11.46 -5.59 7.57
N TRP A 146 11.13 -4.66 8.47
CA TRP A 146 12.06 -4.18 9.48
C TRP A 146 12.44 -5.26 10.49
N ASP A 147 11.48 -6.06 10.92
CA ASP A 147 11.72 -7.19 11.83
C ASP A 147 12.67 -8.23 11.21
N ASN A 148 12.51 -8.52 9.92
CA ASN A 148 13.42 -9.42 9.20
C ASN A 148 14.83 -8.86 9.10
N LEU A 149 14.98 -7.55 8.89
CA LEU A 149 16.28 -6.89 8.87
C LEU A 149 16.96 -6.92 10.23
N GLU A 150 16.20 -6.70 11.31
CA GLU A 150 16.72 -6.81 12.68
C GLU A 150 17.15 -8.25 13.00
N ALA A 151 16.38 -9.24 12.59
CA ALA A 151 16.73 -10.64 12.74
C ALA A 151 18.03 -10.99 11.99
N LEU A 152 18.21 -10.47 10.76
CA LEU A 152 19.43 -10.67 9.98
C LEU A 152 20.64 -10.02 10.65
N THR A 153 20.48 -8.84 11.24
CA THR A 153 21.58 -8.16 11.95
C THR A 153 21.90 -8.85 13.28
N SER A 154 20.90 -9.41 13.99
CA SER A 154 21.14 -10.14 15.25
C SER A 154 21.78 -11.50 15.02
N ASN A 155 21.52 -12.17 13.91
CA ASN A 155 22.08 -13.49 13.59
C ASN A 155 23.51 -13.44 13.05
N THR A 156 24.03 -12.26 12.74
CA THR A 156 25.40 -12.06 12.25
C THR A 156 26.43 -11.96 13.40
N TRP A 157 25.99 -11.96 14.64
CA TRP A 157 26.81 -11.91 15.86
C TRP A 157 26.72 -13.22 16.65
#